data_e71cc19a3c7dea131a8d69db91ae55bf
#
_entry.id   e71cc19a3c7dea131a8d69db91ae55bf
#
_cell.length_a   1.000
_cell.length_b   1.000
_cell.length_c   1.000
_cell.angle_alpha   90.00
_cell.angle_beta   90.00
_cell.angle_gamma   90.00
#
_symmetry.space_group_name_H-M   'P 1'
#
loop_
_entity.id
_entity.type
_entity.pdbx_description
1 polymer ?
#
loop_
_entity_poly.entity_id
_entity_poly.type
_entity_poly.pdbx_seq_one_letter_code
_entity_poly.pdbx_strand_id
1 'polypeptide(L)'
;IPGFEEQIVGHSIGDEFDVNVTFPAEYAPELASKDAVFKIKLHEIKVKELPALDDEFAKDMGEYDTVDELKKGVEEDLLKRKQDSAQHAFEDAVIDALIENVEGEIPQCMYDSKADENINSFAQRVSQQGIDLDTYLMYMGMDKETFENQMKERAVSDVKLDLAVEKIIELEGVKASDEAVDAEYAKMAEMYGMDVEKIKSIVPAETVAAELAKQDAIKLVIDSAKAKKPAAKRTAKKAAAAKEDAPAEEAAEKPAKKPAAKKTTKKAAEKKDAE
;
A
#
# COMPACT_ATOMS: atom_id res chain seq x y z
N ILE A 1 0.43 -25.64 6.05
CA ILE A 1 0.43 -26.49 7.28
C ILE A 1 1.86 -26.47 7.80
N PRO A 2 2.09 -26.02 9.05
CA PRO A 2 3.41 -25.99 9.64
C PRO A 2 4.10 -27.36 9.61
N GLY A 3 5.39 -27.39 9.23
CA GLY A 3 6.16 -28.62 9.18
C GLY A 3 5.95 -29.48 7.92
N PHE A 4 5.08 -29.09 6.99
CA PHE A 4 4.84 -29.85 5.76
C PHE A 4 5.98 -29.67 4.76
N GLU A 5 6.32 -28.44 4.44
CA GLU A 5 7.37 -28.13 3.45
C GLU A 5 8.76 -28.52 3.95
N GLU A 6 9.00 -28.34 5.25
CA GLU A 6 10.29 -28.66 5.88
C GLU A 6 10.64 -30.15 5.79
N GLN A 7 9.65 -31.04 5.85
CA GLN A 7 9.86 -32.47 5.72
C GLN A 7 10.09 -32.92 4.24
N ILE A 8 9.78 -32.08 3.26
CA ILE A 8 10.06 -32.34 1.84
C ILE A 8 11.53 -32.01 1.51
N VAL A 9 12.13 -31.10 2.24
CA VAL A 9 13.52 -30.66 2.02
C VAL A 9 14.48 -31.81 2.29
N GLY A 10 15.35 -32.10 1.31
CA GLY A 10 16.34 -33.16 1.37
C GLY A 10 15.98 -34.45 0.61
N HIS A 11 14.74 -34.55 0.10
CA HIS A 11 14.34 -35.65 -0.77
C HIS A 11 14.69 -35.36 -2.24
N SER A 12 14.87 -36.44 -3.00
CA SER A 12 15.23 -36.43 -4.42
C SER A 12 14.02 -36.69 -5.32
N ILE A 13 14.11 -36.28 -6.60
CA ILE A 13 13.06 -36.56 -7.58
C ILE A 13 12.85 -38.08 -7.70
N GLY A 14 11.61 -38.49 -7.55
CA GLY A 14 11.19 -39.89 -7.59
C GLY A 14 11.00 -40.53 -6.22
N ASP A 15 11.44 -39.90 -5.14
CA ASP A 15 11.26 -40.41 -3.78
C ASP A 15 9.77 -40.46 -3.40
N GLU A 16 9.43 -41.53 -2.68
CA GLU A 16 8.11 -41.71 -2.04
C GLU A 16 8.32 -41.77 -0.52
N PHE A 17 7.67 -40.88 0.21
CA PHE A 17 7.82 -40.75 1.66
C PHE A 17 6.54 -40.24 2.33
N ASP A 18 6.43 -40.45 3.63
CA ASP A 18 5.29 -40.00 4.42
C ASP A 18 5.66 -38.72 5.18
N VAL A 19 4.81 -37.69 5.04
CA VAL A 19 4.91 -36.43 5.79
C VAL A 19 3.84 -36.40 6.87
N ASN A 20 4.28 -36.28 8.12
CA ASN A 20 3.40 -36.25 9.28
C ASN A 20 3.20 -34.82 9.75
N VAL A 21 1.98 -34.33 9.76
CA VAL A 21 1.65 -32.96 10.19
C VAL A 21 0.37 -32.94 11.02
N THR A 22 0.26 -31.92 11.87
CA THR A 22 -0.97 -31.61 12.60
C THR A 22 -1.61 -30.34 12.01
N PHE A 23 -2.87 -30.40 11.65
CA PHE A 23 -3.58 -29.24 11.14
C PHE A 23 -3.67 -28.13 12.19
N PRO A 24 -3.52 -26.85 11.79
CA PRO A 24 -3.69 -25.70 12.70
C PRO A 24 -5.09 -25.69 13.34
N ALA A 25 -5.20 -25.07 14.51
CA ALA A 25 -6.48 -24.90 15.19
C ALA A 25 -7.47 -24.01 14.39
N GLU A 26 -6.92 -23.08 13.58
CA GLU A 26 -7.68 -22.19 12.71
C GLU A 26 -7.82 -22.76 11.28
N TYR A 27 -8.19 -24.04 11.18
CA TYR A 27 -8.43 -24.72 9.91
C TYR A 27 -9.91 -25.16 9.81
N ALA A 28 -10.29 -25.77 8.69
CA ALA A 28 -11.66 -26.24 8.51
C ALA A 28 -12.10 -27.08 9.73
N PRO A 29 -13.31 -26.86 10.30
CA PRO A 29 -13.74 -27.46 11.57
C PRO A 29 -13.61 -28.98 11.64
N GLU A 30 -13.71 -29.66 10.49
CA GLU A 30 -13.59 -31.10 10.37
C GLU A 30 -12.15 -31.63 10.51
N LEU A 31 -11.15 -30.77 10.25
CA LEU A 31 -9.72 -31.11 10.20
C LEU A 31 -8.88 -30.41 11.26
N ALA A 32 -9.39 -29.35 11.88
CA ALA A 32 -8.67 -28.55 12.87
C ALA A 32 -8.06 -29.42 13.99
N SER A 33 -6.78 -29.20 14.27
CA SER A 33 -6.00 -29.88 15.30
C SER A 33 -5.94 -31.43 15.17
N LYS A 34 -6.21 -31.98 13.98
CA LYS A 34 -6.06 -33.41 13.72
C LYS A 34 -4.72 -33.72 13.09
N ASP A 35 -4.15 -34.85 13.49
CA ASP A 35 -2.95 -35.40 12.88
C ASP A 35 -3.27 -36.02 11.52
N ALA A 36 -2.44 -35.79 10.53
CA ALA A 36 -2.56 -36.35 9.19
C ALA A 36 -1.21 -36.83 8.67
N VAL A 37 -1.25 -37.90 7.92
CA VAL A 37 -0.10 -38.47 7.22
C VAL A 37 -0.32 -38.30 5.72
N PHE A 38 0.54 -37.54 5.06
CA PHE A 38 0.51 -37.34 3.62
C PHE A 38 1.54 -38.26 2.95
N LYS A 39 1.07 -39.13 2.09
CA LYS A 39 1.97 -39.91 1.22
C LYS A 39 2.35 -39.08 0.01
N ILE A 40 3.61 -38.69 -0.05
CA ILE A 40 4.14 -37.80 -1.08
C ILE A 40 5.03 -38.58 -2.04
N LYS A 41 4.87 -38.27 -3.32
CA LYS A 41 5.80 -38.64 -4.38
C LYS A 41 6.33 -37.39 -5.03
N LEU A 42 7.64 -37.17 -4.96
CA LEU A 42 8.29 -36.00 -5.53
C LEU A 42 8.53 -36.21 -7.04
N HIS A 43 7.74 -35.55 -7.87
CA HIS A 43 7.82 -35.69 -9.32
C HIS A 43 8.88 -34.82 -9.95
N GLU A 44 8.96 -33.55 -9.54
CA GLU A 44 9.93 -32.59 -10.09
C GLU A 44 10.28 -31.51 -9.07
N ILE A 45 11.48 -30.97 -9.22
CA ILE A 45 11.96 -29.81 -8.45
C ILE A 45 12.22 -28.70 -9.48
N LYS A 46 11.45 -27.61 -9.40
CA LYS A 46 11.64 -26.43 -10.25
C LYS A 46 12.38 -25.37 -9.48
N VAL A 47 13.48 -24.90 -10.02
CA VAL A 47 14.25 -23.79 -9.48
C VAL A 47 13.99 -22.57 -10.36
N LYS A 48 13.71 -21.45 -9.75
CA LYS A 48 13.58 -20.17 -10.45
C LYS A 48 14.96 -19.62 -10.76
N GLU A 49 15.40 -19.73 -12.00
CA GLU A 49 16.58 -19.04 -12.49
C GLU A 49 16.20 -17.65 -12.98
N LEU A 50 16.84 -16.62 -12.44
CA LEU A 50 16.66 -15.26 -12.92
C LEU A 50 17.65 -15.02 -14.06
N PRO A 51 17.24 -14.32 -15.14
CA PRO A 51 18.17 -13.92 -16.18
C PRO A 51 19.27 -13.02 -15.63
N ALA A 52 20.41 -13.03 -16.27
CA ALA A 52 21.51 -12.14 -15.92
C ALA A 52 21.05 -10.68 -16.14
N LEU A 53 21.48 -9.78 -15.26
CA LEU A 53 21.20 -8.35 -15.40
C LEU A 53 22.24 -7.75 -16.35
N ASP A 54 22.03 -7.90 -17.63
CA ASP A 54 22.86 -7.42 -18.73
C ASP A 54 22.08 -6.57 -19.73
N ASP A 55 22.75 -6.09 -20.78
CA ASP A 55 22.11 -5.23 -21.79
C ASP A 55 21.07 -5.98 -22.63
N GLU A 56 21.16 -7.31 -22.69
CA GLU A 56 20.13 -8.13 -23.34
C GLU A 56 18.85 -8.12 -22.52
N PHE A 57 18.97 -8.26 -21.18
CA PHE A 57 17.83 -8.11 -20.26
C PHE A 57 17.20 -6.71 -20.33
N ALA A 58 18.01 -5.65 -20.46
CA ALA A 58 17.50 -4.29 -20.60
C ALA A 58 16.64 -4.11 -21.86
N LYS A 59 17.07 -4.71 -22.98
CA LYS A 59 16.32 -4.70 -24.24
C LYS A 59 15.04 -5.54 -24.18
N ASP A 60 15.06 -6.66 -23.48
CA ASP A 60 13.88 -7.50 -23.28
C ASP A 60 12.79 -6.80 -22.46
N MET A 61 13.17 -5.86 -21.58
CA MET A 61 12.24 -4.97 -20.85
C MET A 61 11.61 -3.89 -21.74
N GLY A 62 12.09 -3.70 -22.98
CA GLY A 62 11.38 -3.05 -24.08
C GLY A 62 11.67 -1.56 -24.30
N GLU A 63 12.29 -0.82 -23.39
CA GLU A 63 12.45 0.64 -23.51
C GLU A 63 13.92 1.12 -23.36
N TYR A 64 14.85 0.19 -23.03
CA TYR A 64 16.23 0.56 -22.69
C TYR A 64 17.24 -0.27 -23.47
N ASP A 65 18.28 0.35 -23.98
CA ASP A 65 19.35 -0.34 -24.72
C ASP A 65 20.44 -0.91 -23.82
N THR A 66 20.60 -0.34 -22.61
CA THR A 66 21.64 -0.75 -21.65
C THR A 66 21.06 -0.86 -20.23
N VAL A 67 21.74 -1.69 -19.40
CA VAL A 67 21.39 -1.82 -17.97
C VAL A 67 21.47 -0.49 -17.23
N ASP A 68 22.42 0.39 -17.61
CA ASP A 68 22.58 1.68 -16.95
C ASP A 68 21.41 2.63 -17.30
N GLU A 69 20.91 2.58 -18.51
CA GLU A 69 19.68 3.31 -18.91
C GLU A 69 18.46 2.75 -18.18
N LEU A 70 18.31 1.43 -18.09
CA LEU A 70 17.25 0.78 -17.32
C LEU A 70 17.27 1.22 -15.86
N LYS A 71 18.44 1.19 -15.20
CA LYS A 71 18.58 1.64 -13.80
C LYS A 71 18.20 3.10 -13.63
N LYS A 72 18.63 3.96 -14.57
CA LYS A 72 18.32 5.39 -14.56
C LYS A 72 16.83 5.64 -14.75
N GLY A 73 16.18 4.96 -15.69
CA GLY A 73 14.75 5.07 -15.92
C GLY A 73 13.94 4.60 -14.70
N VAL A 74 14.32 3.47 -14.09
CA VAL A 74 13.70 2.99 -12.84
C VAL A 74 13.91 3.97 -11.67
N GLU A 75 15.11 4.58 -11.58
CA GLU A 75 15.39 5.61 -10.55
C GLU A 75 14.49 6.84 -10.74
N GLU A 76 14.38 7.33 -11.97
CA GLU A 76 13.53 8.47 -12.33
C GLU A 76 12.04 8.18 -12.03
N ASP A 77 11.55 7.00 -12.39
CA ASP A 77 10.18 6.56 -12.10
C ASP A 77 9.91 6.43 -10.60
N LEU A 78 10.84 5.84 -9.86
CA LEU A 78 10.72 5.71 -8.41
C LEU A 78 10.79 7.08 -7.71
N LEU A 79 11.63 7.98 -8.21
CA LEU A 79 11.73 9.34 -7.70
C LEU A 79 10.43 10.10 -7.93
N LYS A 80 9.89 10.04 -9.16
CA LYS A 80 8.62 10.66 -9.52
C LYS A 80 7.48 10.13 -8.65
N ARG A 81 7.32 8.81 -8.53
CA ARG A 81 6.29 8.19 -7.68
C ARG A 81 6.41 8.62 -6.22
N LYS A 82 7.64 8.73 -5.69
CA LYS A 82 7.86 9.21 -4.33
C LYS A 82 7.54 10.69 -4.16
N GLN A 83 7.86 11.50 -5.16
CA GLN A 83 7.51 12.93 -5.15
C GLN A 83 6.00 13.12 -5.19
N ASP A 84 5.30 12.44 -6.11
CA ASP A 84 3.85 12.47 -6.23
C ASP A 84 3.18 12.00 -4.92
N SER A 85 3.65 10.88 -4.35
CA SER A 85 3.14 10.38 -3.07
C SER A 85 3.39 11.33 -1.90
N ALA A 86 4.55 11.99 -1.87
CA ALA A 86 4.87 12.99 -0.85
C ALA A 86 4.02 14.26 -1.00
N GLN A 87 3.77 14.68 -2.25
CA GLN A 87 2.91 15.81 -2.56
C GLN A 87 1.47 15.55 -2.10
N HIS A 88 0.89 14.40 -2.47
CA HIS A 88 -0.47 14.03 -2.01
C HIS A 88 -0.56 13.93 -0.49
N ALA A 89 0.42 13.29 0.17
CA ALA A 89 0.43 13.24 1.63
C ALA A 89 0.55 14.61 2.28
N PHE A 90 1.21 15.56 1.64
CA PHE A 90 1.28 16.94 2.11
C PHE A 90 -0.05 17.67 1.92
N GLU A 91 -0.69 17.52 0.75
CA GLU A 91 -2.01 18.07 0.44
C GLU A 91 -3.07 17.55 1.42
N ASP A 92 -3.11 16.24 1.65
CA ASP A 92 -4.00 15.59 2.61
C ASP A 92 -3.80 16.17 4.02
N ALA A 93 -2.53 16.29 4.47
CA ALA A 93 -2.24 16.84 5.79
C ALA A 93 -2.63 18.32 5.94
N VAL A 94 -2.56 19.12 4.86
CA VAL A 94 -3.03 20.51 4.85
C VAL A 94 -4.55 20.58 4.94
N ILE A 95 -5.25 19.71 4.20
CA ILE A 95 -6.71 19.62 4.23
C ILE A 95 -7.18 19.16 5.62
N ASP A 96 -6.56 18.14 6.20
CA ASP A 96 -6.87 17.67 7.55
C ASP A 96 -6.68 18.78 8.58
N ALA A 97 -5.57 19.53 8.50
CA ALA A 97 -5.34 20.67 9.38
C ALA A 97 -6.37 21.80 9.18
N LEU A 98 -6.84 22.03 7.96
CA LEU A 98 -7.93 22.96 7.68
C LEU A 98 -9.22 22.52 8.37
N ILE A 99 -9.61 21.25 8.22
CA ILE A 99 -10.81 20.65 8.81
C ILE A 99 -10.76 20.71 10.35
N GLU A 100 -9.60 20.45 10.95
CA GLU A 100 -9.40 20.54 12.41
C GLU A 100 -9.59 21.95 12.97
N ASN A 101 -9.32 22.98 12.16
CA ASN A 101 -9.47 24.38 12.55
C ASN A 101 -10.89 24.92 12.32
N VAL A 102 -11.82 24.12 11.80
CA VAL A 102 -13.22 24.53 11.64
C VAL A 102 -13.93 24.49 12.98
N GLU A 103 -14.26 25.66 13.51
CA GLU A 103 -15.02 25.84 14.75
C GLU A 103 -16.44 26.33 14.43
N GLY A 104 -17.45 25.72 15.02
CA GLY A 104 -18.85 26.10 14.86
C GLY A 104 -19.82 24.96 15.13
N GLU A 105 -21.09 25.32 15.41
CA GLU A 105 -22.17 24.34 15.52
C GLU A 105 -22.75 24.06 14.13
N ILE A 106 -22.44 22.89 13.58
CA ILE A 106 -22.96 22.45 12.29
C ILE A 106 -24.20 21.58 12.54
N PRO A 107 -25.35 21.90 11.95
CA PRO A 107 -26.58 21.11 12.12
C PRO A 107 -26.41 19.65 11.66
N GLN A 108 -26.94 18.71 12.43
CA GLN A 108 -26.85 17.28 12.12
C GLN A 108 -27.41 16.92 10.73
N CYS A 109 -28.47 17.61 10.30
CA CYS A 109 -29.05 17.39 8.99
C CYS A 109 -28.10 17.62 7.81
N MET A 110 -27.04 18.45 7.97
CA MET A 110 -26.04 18.65 6.92
C MET A 110 -25.15 17.40 6.77
N TYR A 111 -24.76 16.81 7.89
CA TYR A 111 -24.01 15.57 7.89
C TYR A 111 -24.81 14.39 7.32
N ASP A 112 -26.09 14.29 7.72
CA ASP A 112 -26.98 13.22 7.24
C ASP A 112 -27.21 13.35 5.73
N SER A 113 -27.49 14.56 5.23
CA SER A 113 -27.65 14.80 3.79
C SER A 113 -26.38 14.48 3.00
N LYS A 114 -25.21 14.85 3.54
CA LYS A 114 -23.92 14.55 2.88
C LYS A 114 -23.59 13.07 2.88
N ALA A 115 -23.94 12.37 3.97
CA ALA A 115 -23.78 10.91 4.03
C ALA A 115 -24.64 10.21 2.97
N ASP A 116 -25.90 10.62 2.84
CA ASP A 116 -26.83 10.09 1.81
C ASP A 116 -26.30 10.39 0.40
N GLU A 117 -25.79 11.60 0.15
CA GLU A 117 -25.17 11.96 -1.12
C GLU A 117 -23.96 11.08 -1.43
N ASN A 118 -23.09 10.86 -0.46
CA ASN A 118 -21.90 10.02 -0.60
C ASN A 118 -22.28 8.56 -0.91
N ILE A 119 -23.27 8.01 -0.21
CA ILE A 119 -23.80 6.65 -0.45
C ILE A 119 -24.36 6.53 -1.88
N ASN A 120 -25.20 7.49 -2.29
CA ASN A 120 -25.82 7.49 -3.61
C ASN A 120 -24.76 7.61 -4.73
N SER A 121 -23.79 8.51 -4.57
CA SER A 121 -22.71 8.71 -5.53
C SER A 121 -21.82 7.47 -5.63
N PHE A 122 -21.56 6.78 -4.52
CA PHE A 122 -20.83 5.54 -4.50
C PHE A 122 -21.62 4.42 -5.20
N ALA A 123 -22.88 4.25 -4.86
CA ALA A 123 -23.77 3.26 -5.48
C ALA A 123 -23.87 3.47 -6.99
N GLN A 124 -23.97 4.72 -7.45
CA GLN A 124 -24.00 5.05 -8.88
C GLN A 124 -22.70 4.68 -9.59
N ARG A 125 -21.53 4.93 -8.98
CA ARG A 125 -20.24 4.52 -9.56
C ARG A 125 -20.09 3.01 -9.69
N VAL A 126 -20.50 2.27 -8.67
CA VAL A 126 -20.47 0.81 -8.68
C VAL A 126 -21.46 0.28 -9.74
N SER A 127 -22.65 0.86 -9.85
CA SER A 127 -23.63 0.50 -10.86
C SER A 127 -23.15 0.72 -12.30
N GLN A 128 -22.31 1.76 -12.54
CA GLN A 128 -21.69 1.98 -13.86
C GLN A 128 -20.71 0.86 -14.24
N GLN A 129 -20.18 0.13 -13.27
CA GLN A 129 -19.35 -1.06 -13.48
C GLN A 129 -20.17 -2.34 -13.64
N GLY A 130 -21.50 -2.24 -13.64
CA GLY A 130 -22.42 -3.37 -13.82
C GLY A 130 -22.67 -4.19 -12.55
N ILE A 131 -22.33 -3.66 -11.38
CA ILE A 131 -22.49 -4.33 -10.08
C ILE A 131 -23.41 -3.45 -9.20
N ASP A 132 -24.37 -4.04 -8.48
CA ASP A 132 -25.12 -3.32 -7.46
C ASP A 132 -24.33 -3.20 -6.14
N LEU A 133 -24.73 -2.22 -5.31
CA LEU A 133 -24.05 -1.92 -4.05
C LEU A 133 -24.01 -3.12 -3.10
N ASP A 134 -25.14 -3.85 -2.98
CA ASP A 134 -25.23 -4.96 -2.04
C ASP A 134 -24.30 -6.11 -2.45
N THR A 135 -24.23 -6.41 -3.74
CA THR A 135 -23.29 -7.40 -4.32
C THR A 135 -21.84 -6.95 -4.10
N TYR A 136 -21.54 -5.66 -4.31
CA TYR A 136 -20.20 -5.12 -4.06
C TYR A 136 -19.78 -5.29 -2.61
N LEU A 137 -20.66 -4.91 -1.66
CA LEU A 137 -20.38 -5.04 -0.22
C LEU A 137 -20.18 -6.51 0.18
N MET A 138 -20.97 -7.43 -0.38
CA MET A 138 -20.82 -8.87 -0.15
C MET A 138 -19.44 -9.38 -0.63
N TYR A 139 -18.96 -8.96 -1.81
CA TYR A 139 -17.61 -9.32 -2.29
C TYR A 139 -16.49 -8.76 -1.41
N MET A 140 -16.70 -7.56 -0.83
CA MET A 140 -15.74 -6.95 0.07
C MET A 140 -15.81 -7.51 1.50
N GLY A 141 -16.78 -8.38 1.80
CA GLY A 141 -17.00 -8.92 3.13
C GLY A 141 -17.44 -7.86 4.15
N MET A 142 -18.08 -6.78 3.68
CA MET A 142 -18.52 -5.64 4.48
C MET A 142 -20.03 -5.66 4.61
N ASP A 143 -20.55 -5.49 5.82
CA ASP A 143 -21.98 -5.31 6.05
C ASP A 143 -22.40 -3.85 5.75
N LYS A 144 -23.67 -3.70 5.45
CA LYS A 144 -24.27 -2.40 5.07
C LYS A 144 -24.17 -1.36 6.18
N GLU A 145 -24.34 -1.76 7.44
CA GLU A 145 -24.28 -0.87 8.59
C GLU A 145 -22.86 -0.29 8.77
N THR A 146 -21.84 -1.13 8.66
CA THR A 146 -20.43 -0.70 8.69
C THR A 146 -20.14 0.29 7.56
N PHE A 147 -20.64 0.02 6.34
CA PHE A 147 -20.47 0.93 5.22
C PHE A 147 -21.16 2.29 5.44
N GLU A 148 -22.42 2.29 5.89
CA GLU A 148 -23.16 3.52 6.19
C GLU A 148 -22.47 4.34 7.29
N ASN A 149 -21.92 3.69 8.33
CA ASN A 149 -21.17 4.36 9.39
C ASN A 149 -19.89 5.01 8.86
N GLN A 150 -19.15 4.32 7.99
CA GLN A 150 -17.98 4.91 7.32
C GLN A 150 -18.35 6.12 6.46
N MET A 151 -19.48 6.06 5.75
CA MET A 151 -19.94 7.20 4.96
C MET A 151 -20.36 8.38 5.83
N LYS A 152 -20.96 8.13 7.00
CA LYS A 152 -21.27 9.18 8.00
C LYS A 152 -20.00 9.82 8.57
N GLU A 153 -18.99 9.04 8.93
CA GLU A 153 -17.71 9.58 9.40
C GLU A 153 -17.05 10.45 8.33
N ARG A 154 -17.05 9.99 7.09
CA ARG A 154 -16.55 10.76 5.96
C ARG A 154 -17.33 12.05 5.73
N ALA A 155 -18.64 12.00 5.82
CA ALA A 155 -19.52 13.16 5.65
C ALA A 155 -19.20 14.29 6.66
N VAL A 156 -18.74 13.96 7.87
CA VAL A 156 -18.32 14.98 8.85
C VAL A 156 -17.13 15.77 8.33
N SER A 157 -16.14 15.12 7.75
CA SER A 157 -14.97 15.78 7.16
C SER A 157 -15.35 16.56 5.91
N ASP A 158 -16.17 15.97 5.04
CA ASP A 158 -16.61 16.58 3.78
C ASP A 158 -17.39 17.88 4.04
N VAL A 159 -18.35 17.88 4.97
CA VAL A 159 -19.15 19.08 5.32
C VAL A 159 -18.27 20.17 5.91
N LYS A 160 -17.34 19.83 6.80
CA LYS A 160 -16.40 20.81 7.37
C LYS A 160 -15.52 21.42 6.30
N LEU A 161 -15.01 20.59 5.38
CA LEU A 161 -14.20 21.06 4.27
C LEU A 161 -15.01 21.99 3.35
N ASP A 162 -16.21 21.60 2.96
CA ASP A 162 -17.08 22.41 2.10
C ASP A 162 -17.33 23.80 2.73
N LEU A 163 -17.67 23.86 4.02
CA LEU A 163 -17.89 25.12 4.72
C LEU A 163 -16.62 25.97 4.85
N ALA A 164 -15.49 25.33 5.11
CA ALA A 164 -14.19 26.03 5.17
C ALA A 164 -13.83 26.67 3.84
N VAL A 165 -13.98 25.90 2.76
CA VAL A 165 -13.69 26.35 1.38
C VAL A 165 -14.62 27.46 0.96
N GLU A 166 -15.94 27.36 1.25
CA GLU A 166 -16.90 28.43 0.99
C GLU A 166 -16.50 29.73 1.73
N LYS A 167 -16.07 29.60 2.99
CA LYS A 167 -15.64 30.77 3.74
C LYS A 167 -14.35 31.39 3.21
N ILE A 168 -13.41 30.58 2.71
CA ILE A 168 -12.19 31.08 2.06
C ILE A 168 -12.54 31.81 0.75
N ILE A 169 -13.43 31.24 -0.07
CA ILE A 169 -13.92 31.88 -1.30
C ILE A 169 -14.50 33.26 -0.99
N GLU A 170 -15.32 33.36 0.06
CA GLU A 170 -15.92 34.63 0.48
C GLU A 170 -14.87 35.64 0.95
N LEU A 171 -13.92 35.21 1.78
CA LEU A 171 -12.91 36.10 2.38
C LEU A 171 -11.86 36.57 1.40
N GLU A 172 -11.36 35.66 0.56
CA GLU A 172 -10.31 35.93 -0.42
C GLU A 172 -10.87 36.42 -1.76
N GLY A 173 -12.20 36.36 -1.93
CA GLY A 173 -12.86 36.79 -3.16
C GLY A 173 -12.47 35.94 -4.37
N VAL A 174 -12.22 34.66 -4.17
CA VAL A 174 -11.82 33.72 -5.24
C VAL A 174 -12.94 33.57 -6.24
N LYS A 175 -12.62 33.76 -7.53
CA LYS A 175 -13.59 33.60 -8.63
C LYS A 175 -12.89 32.94 -9.79
N ALA A 176 -13.55 31.96 -10.39
CA ALA A 176 -13.08 31.40 -11.65
C ALA A 176 -13.18 32.44 -12.78
N SER A 177 -12.18 32.50 -13.64
CA SER A 177 -12.27 33.33 -14.84
C SER A 177 -13.14 32.68 -15.91
N ASP A 178 -13.73 33.49 -16.79
CA ASP A 178 -14.54 32.97 -17.90
C ASP A 178 -13.73 32.05 -18.81
N GLU A 179 -12.41 32.34 -18.99
CA GLU A 179 -11.50 31.49 -19.74
C GLU A 179 -11.28 30.13 -19.09
N ALA A 180 -11.20 30.07 -17.74
CA ALA A 180 -11.07 28.80 -17.01
C ALA A 180 -12.35 27.96 -17.13
N VAL A 181 -13.51 28.61 -17.08
CA VAL A 181 -14.81 27.94 -17.26
C VAL A 181 -14.93 27.38 -18.70
N ASP A 182 -14.54 28.13 -19.70
CA ASP A 182 -14.55 27.66 -21.09
C ASP A 182 -13.55 26.53 -21.34
N ALA A 183 -12.37 26.58 -20.71
CA ALA A 183 -11.38 25.51 -20.78
C ALA A 183 -11.91 24.22 -20.10
N GLU A 184 -12.64 24.34 -19.00
CA GLU A 184 -13.24 23.19 -18.33
C GLU A 184 -14.35 22.55 -19.16
N TYR A 185 -15.19 23.34 -19.82
CA TYR A 185 -16.17 22.83 -20.77
C TYR A 185 -15.50 22.08 -21.93
N ALA A 186 -14.34 22.57 -22.44
CA ALA A 186 -13.60 21.89 -23.49
C ALA A 186 -13.08 20.51 -23.02
N LYS A 187 -12.56 20.42 -21.80
CA LYS A 187 -12.14 19.13 -21.20
C LYS A 187 -13.31 18.17 -21.02
N MET A 188 -14.45 18.66 -20.51
CA MET A 188 -15.66 17.85 -20.39
C MET A 188 -16.12 17.33 -21.75
N ALA A 189 -16.08 18.18 -22.79
CA ALA A 189 -16.43 17.80 -24.16
C ALA A 189 -15.56 16.67 -24.70
N GLU A 190 -14.26 16.76 -24.48
CA GLU A 190 -13.29 15.71 -24.85
C GLU A 190 -13.53 14.41 -24.07
N MET A 191 -13.73 14.52 -22.76
CA MET A 191 -13.94 13.36 -21.88
C MET A 191 -15.21 12.57 -22.20
N TYR A 192 -16.31 13.28 -22.49
CA TYR A 192 -17.60 12.66 -22.78
C TYR A 192 -17.86 12.45 -24.27
N GLY A 193 -16.97 12.88 -25.15
CA GLY A 193 -17.14 12.77 -26.60
C GLY A 193 -18.36 13.56 -27.12
N MET A 194 -18.66 14.69 -26.48
CA MET A 194 -19.84 15.53 -26.80
C MET A 194 -19.40 16.94 -27.21
N ASP A 195 -20.28 17.64 -27.95
CA ASP A 195 -20.05 19.04 -28.28
C ASP A 195 -20.13 19.93 -27.03
N VAL A 196 -19.27 20.95 -26.97
CA VAL A 196 -19.19 21.92 -25.87
C VAL A 196 -20.55 22.59 -25.62
N GLU A 197 -21.29 22.96 -26.70
CA GLU A 197 -22.61 23.57 -26.57
C GLU A 197 -23.64 22.67 -25.90
N LYS A 198 -23.56 21.37 -26.18
CA LYS A 198 -24.43 20.39 -25.55
C LYS A 198 -24.13 20.26 -24.05
N ILE A 199 -22.86 20.28 -23.65
CA ILE A 199 -22.47 20.27 -22.24
C ILE A 199 -22.91 21.54 -21.54
N LYS A 200 -22.72 22.72 -22.17
CA LYS A 200 -23.21 24.00 -21.64
C LYS A 200 -24.72 24.03 -21.43
N SER A 201 -25.49 23.26 -22.21
CA SER A 201 -26.93 23.13 -22.02
C SER A 201 -27.31 22.23 -20.85
N ILE A 202 -26.46 21.30 -20.45
CA ILE A 202 -26.70 20.33 -19.36
C ILE A 202 -26.14 20.88 -18.04
N VAL A 203 -24.97 21.48 -18.06
CA VAL A 203 -24.29 21.99 -16.87
C VAL A 203 -24.22 23.52 -16.95
N PRO A 204 -24.90 24.26 -16.06
CA PRO A 204 -24.84 25.72 -16.02
C PRO A 204 -23.42 26.24 -15.75
N ALA A 205 -23.08 27.38 -16.38
CA ALA A 205 -21.76 28.01 -16.19
C ALA A 205 -21.47 28.39 -14.73
N GLU A 206 -22.51 28.77 -13.99
CA GLU A 206 -22.40 29.10 -12.56
C GLU A 206 -21.94 27.89 -11.73
N THR A 207 -22.40 26.68 -12.05
CA THR A 207 -22.01 25.45 -11.39
C THR A 207 -20.53 25.13 -11.65
N VAL A 208 -20.09 25.25 -12.90
CA VAL A 208 -18.68 25.04 -13.28
C VAL A 208 -17.78 26.10 -12.62
N ALA A 209 -18.21 27.35 -12.62
CA ALA A 209 -17.45 28.43 -11.99
C ALA A 209 -17.35 28.25 -10.46
N ALA A 210 -18.41 27.79 -9.80
CA ALA A 210 -18.39 27.51 -8.37
C ALA A 210 -17.45 26.35 -8.04
N GLU A 211 -17.44 25.29 -8.83
CA GLU A 211 -16.54 24.16 -8.65
C GLU A 211 -15.07 24.55 -8.87
N LEU A 212 -14.76 25.33 -9.91
CA LEU A 212 -13.44 25.87 -10.14
C LEU A 212 -12.97 26.79 -9.02
N ALA A 213 -13.88 27.66 -8.50
CA ALA A 213 -13.56 28.52 -7.37
C ALA A 213 -13.22 27.72 -6.11
N LYS A 214 -13.89 26.57 -5.86
CA LYS A 214 -13.55 25.64 -4.75
C LYS A 214 -12.15 25.05 -4.93
N GLN A 215 -11.84 24.58 -6.14
CA GLN A 215 -10.52 24.02 -6.45
C GLN A 215 -9.41 25.07 -6.29
N ASP A 216 -9.62 26.29 -6.77
CA ASP A 216 -8.67 27.38 -6.63
C ASP A 216 -8.49 27.81 -5.16
N ALA A 217 -9.54 27.80 -4.35
CA ALA A 217 -9.46 28.08 -2.92
C ALA A 217 -8.67 27.01 -2.17
N ILE A 218 -8.89 25.73 -2.47
CA ILE A 218 -8.10 24.61 -1.89
C ILE A 218 -6.63 24.76 -2.30
N LYS A 219 -6.36 25.05 -3.57
CA LYS A 219 -5.01 25.28 -4.08
C LYS A 219 -4.32 26.44 -3.38
N LEU A 220 -5.03 27.55 -3.17
CA LEU A 220 -4.50 28.70 -2.45
C LEU A 220 -4.07 28.34 -1.01
N VAL A 221 -4.86 27.49 -0.33
CA VAL A 221 -4.51 27.00 1.02
C VAL A 221 -3.25 26.12 0.96
N ILE A 222 -3.18 25.17 0.01
CA ILE A 222 -2.03 24.29 -0.17
C ILE A 222 -0.76 25.10 -0.48
N ASP A 223 -0.83 26.05 -1.41
CA ASP A 223 0.29 26.88 -1.81
C ASP A 223 0.78 27.81 -0.68
N SER A 224 -0.10 28.21 0.23
CA SER A 224 0.25 29.03 1.39
C SER A 224 0.85 28.22 2.53
N ALA A 225 0.60 26.90 2.55
CA ALA A 225 1.04 26.00 3.60
C ALA A 225 2.56 25.75 3.58
N LYS A 226 3.16 25.56 4.75
CA LYS A 226 4.59 25.24 4.87
C LYS A 226 4.76 23.91 5.59
N ALA A 227 5.41 22.94 4.92
CA ALA A 227 5.77 21.70 5.55
C ALA A 227 6.70 21.92 6.75
N LYS A 228 6.29 21.48 7.92
CA LYS A 228 7.21 21.39 9.08
C LYS A 228 8.14 20.20 8.82
N LYS A 229 9.46 20.44 8.79
CA LYS A 229 10.43 19.35 8.78
C LYS A 229 10.16 18.42 9.96
N PRO A 230 9.98 17.11 9.75
CA PRO A 230 9.79 16.17 10.84
C PRO A 230 11.02 16.26 11.76
N ALA A 231 10.79 16.47 13.05
CA ALA A 231 11.87 16.47 14.04
C ALA A 231 12.55 15.10 14.00
N ALA A 232 13.84 15.08 13.68
CA ALA A 232 14.69 13.90 13.41
C ALA A 232 14.82 12.88 14.58
N LYS A 233 13.96 12.96 15.61
CA LYS A 233 14.05 12.14 16.83
C LYS A 233 13.18 10.88 16.86
N ARG A 234 12.32 10.61 15.86
CA ARG A 234 11.41 9.44 15.93
C ARG A 234 11.90 8.19 15.18
N THR A 235 12.82 8.33 14.23
CA THR A 235 13.32 7.19 13.45
C THR A 235 14.45 6.42 14.13
N ALA A 236 15.23 7.05 15.02
CA ALA A 236 16.32 6.38 15.74
C ALA A 236 15.82 5.38 16.81
N LYS A 237 14.63 5.61 17.41
CA LYS A 237 14.09 4.73 18.45
C LYS A 237 13.39 3.48 17.88
N LYS A 238 12.92 3.54 16.62
CA LYS A 238 12.28 2.39 15.96
C LYS A 238 13.31 1.47 15.29
N ALA A 239 14.47 2.02 14.90
CA ALA A 239 15.58 1.22 14.38
C ALA A 239 16.38 0.51 15.48
N ALA A 240 16.41 1.07 16.72
CA ALA A 240 17.02 0.42 17.87
C ALA A 240 16.16 -0.71 18.47
N ALA A 241 14.82 -0.59 18.38
CA ALA A 241 13.89 -1.63 18.85
C ALA A 241 13.76 -2.83 17.87
N ALA A 242 14.13 -2.64 16.59
CA ALA A 242 14.10 -3.71 15.60
C ALA A 242 15.41 -4.54 15.55
N LYS A 243 16.41 -4.20 16.38
CA LYS A 243 17.68 -4.95 16.47
C LYS A 243 17.77 -5.91 17.66
N GLU A 244 16.77 -5.96 18.52
CA GLU A 244 16.75 -6.82 19.70
C GLU A 244 16.03 -8.15 19.53
N ASP A 245 15.42 -8.42 18.35
CA ASP A 245 14.65 -9.64 18.09
C ASP A 245 15.12 -10.39 16.84
N ALA A 246 16.45 -10.63 16.75
CA ALA A 246 17.00 -11.61 15.81
C ALA A 246 17.84 -12.60 16.61
N PRO A 247 17.55 -13.91 16.55
CA PRO A 247 18.36 -14.91 17.25
C PRO A 247 19.74 -15.00 16.63
N ALA A 248 20.74 -15.02 17.50
CA ALA A 248 22.13 -15.24 17.17
C ALA A 248 22.28 -16.62 16.52
N GLU A 249 22.63 -16.65 15.25
CA GLU A 249 23.14 -17.83 14.58
C GLU A 249 24.65 -17.69 14.42
N GLU A 250 25.31 -18.64 15.01
CA GLU A 250 26.71 -18.98 15.07
C GLU A 250 27.38 -18.92 13.68
N ALA A 251 28.42 -18.16 13.55
CA ALA A 251 29.39 -18.34 12.46
C ALA A 251 30.77 -18.47 13.02
N ALA A 252 31.23 -19.69 12.94
CA ALA A 252 32.54 -20.16 13.19
C ALA A 252 33.63 -19.53 12.27
N GLU A 253 34.87 -19.61 12.76
CA GLU A 253 36.13 -19.65 12.07
C GLU A 253 36.80 -18.38 11.58
N LYS A 254 37.81 -18.00 12.32
CA LYS A 254 39.13 -17.61 11.72
C LYS A 254 40.28 -18.06 12.56
N PRO A 255 41.35 -18.57 11.95
CA PRO A 255 42.51 -19.18 12.62
C PRO A 255 43.60 -18.15 12.91
N ALA A 256 44.24 -18.23 14.03
CA ALA A 256 45.56 -17.61 14.18
C ALA A 256 46.46 -18.22 15.28
N LYS A 257 47.56 -18.81 14.83
CA LYS A 257 48.93 -18.78 15.37
C LYS A 257 49.22 -19.51 16.68
N LYS A 258 49.98 -20.60 16.48
CA LYS A 258 50.96 -21.17 17.42
C LYS A 258 51.95 -20.12 17.96
N PRO A 259 52.51 -20.33 19.18
CA PRO A 259 53.77 -21.09 19.23
C PRO A 259 54.02 -21.98 20.48
N ALA A 260 54.76 -23.04 20.21
CA ALA A 260 55.91 -23.64 20.91
C ALA A 260 55.79 -24.22 22.33
N ALA A 261 55.90 -25.52 22.38
CA ALA A 261 56.87 -26.37 23.09
C ALA A 261 56.97 -26.32 24.62
N LYS A 262 56.72 -27.48 25.26
CA LYS A 262 57.72 -28.23 26.04
C LYS A 262 57.17 -29.57 26.52
N LYS A 263 57.83 -30.61 26.05
CA LYS A 263 58.30 -31.87 26.67
C LYS A 263 57.87 -32.14 28.10
N THR A 264 57.33 -33.35 28.36
CA THR A 264 58.02 -34.49 28.96
C THR A 264 57.05 -35.63 29.20
N THR A 265 57.37 -36.77 28.61
CA THR A 265 57.71 -38.08 29.11
C THR A 265 56.65 -38.94 29.84
N LYS A 266 56.51 -40.14 29.22
CA LYS A 266 56.49 -41.49 29.80
C LYS A 266 55.28 -41.93 30.61
N LYS A 267 54.63 -43.02 30.36
CA LYS A 267 55.03 -44.43 30.31
C LYS A 267 53.78 -45.29 30.14
N ALA A 268 53.74 -46.16 29.20
CA ALA A 268 53.57 -47.57 29.19
C ALA A 268 52.43 -48.23 29.96
N ALA A 269 51.88 -49.13 29.27
CA ALA A 269 51.50 -50.52 29.54
C ALA A 269 49.98 -50.73 29.51
N GLU A 270 49.53 -51.46 28.58
CA GLU A 270 49.39 -52.92 28.44
C GLU A 270 48.05 -53.47 28.81
N LYS A 271 47.48 -54.16 27.82
CA LYS A 271 46.69 -55.43 27.84
C LYS A 271 45.28 -55.35 28.44
N LYS A 272 44.35 -55.94 27.90
CA LYS A 272 44.04 -57.21 27.22
C LYS A 272 42.51 -57.35 27.13
N ASP A 273 42.12 -57.90 26.03
CA ASP A 273 41.15 -58.96 25.77
C ASP A 273 39.67 -58.90 26.22
N ALA A 274 38.90 -59.15 25.20
CA ALA A 274 37.86 -60.18 25.02
C ALA A 274 36.48 -59.85 25.65
N GLU A 275 35.48 -59.77 24.93
CA GLU A 275 34.56 -60.74 24.32
C GLU A 275 33.61 -60.06 23.33
#